data_0563401f44ea94111167ea2bb4db33a1
#
_entry.id   0563401f44ea94111167ea2bb4db33a1
#
_cell.length_a   1.000
_cell.length_b   1.000
_cell.length_c   1.000
_cell.angle_alpha   90.00
_cell.angle_beta   90.00
_cell.angle_gamma   90.00
#
_symmetry.space_group_name_H-M   'P 1'
#
loop_
_entity.id
_entity.type
_entity.pdbx_description
1 polymer ?
#
loop_
_entity_poly.entity_id
_entity_poly.type
_entity_poly.pdbx_seq_one_letter_code
_entity_poly.pdbx_strand_id
1 'polypeptide(L)' 'MPLTLADTGETYVIKRIGGKPEVKKHLENLGFVIGSNVSVINTIGGNIIVKVKEARVAICQEMAQKIMI' A
#
# COMPACT_ATOMS: atom_id res chain seq x y z
N MET A 1 -2.15 10.13 -5.58
CA MET A 1 -2.61 10.23 -4.19
C MET A 1 -1.89 9.18 -3.36
N PRO A 2 -1.31 9.53 -2.22
CA PRO A 2 -0.69 8.50 -1.37
C PRO A 2 -1.75 7.56 -0.78
N LEU A 3 -1.35 6.32 -0.54
CA LEU A 3 -2.24 5.30 0.00
C LEU A 3 -2.84 5.69 1.36
N THR A 4 -2.13 6.52 2.11
CA THR A 4 -2.62 7.02 3.41
C THR A 4 -3.90 7.84 3.30
N LEU A 5 -4.22 8.36 2.11
CA LEU A 5 -5.44 9.13 1.87
C LEU A 5 -6.56 8.30 1.26
N ALA A 6 -6.34 7.00 1.06
CA ALA A 6 -7.33 6.12 0.47
C ALA A 6 -8.50 5.87 1.41
N ASP A 7 -9.69 5.79 0.86
CA ASP A 7 -10.90 5.47 1.61
C ASP A 7 -10.97 3.96 1.90
N THR A 8 -11.40 3.62 3.10
CA THR A 8 -11.60 2.24 3.49
C THR A 8 -12.71 1.59 2.63
N GLY A 9 -12.44 0.39 2.15
CA GLY A 9 -13.40 -0.37 1.36
C GLY A 9 -13.33 -0.11 -0.14
N GLU A 10 -12.59 0.90 -0.58
CA GLU A 10 -12.41 1.19 -2.00
C GLU A 10 -11.19 0.45 -2.54
N THR A 11 -11.22 0.13 -3.83
CA THR A 11 -10.10 -0.51 -4.51
C THR A 11 -9.40 0.50 -5.41
N TYR A 12 -8.08 0.52 -5.33
CA TYR A 12 -7.25 1.43 -6.10
C TYR A 12 -6.20 0.66 -6.89
N VAL A 13 -5.70 1.26 -7.96
CA VAL A 13 -4.58 0.72 -8.73
C VAL A 13 -3.31 1.44 -8.29
N ILE A 14 -2.27 0.68 -8.00
CA ILE A 14 -0.97 1.25 -7.65
C ILE A 14 -0.35 1.89 -8.89
N LYS A 15 -0.14 3.20 -8.86
CA LYS A 15 0.41 3.95 -9.98
C LYS A 15 1.91 4.14 -9.88
N ARG A 16 2.42 4.25 -8.65
CA ARG A 16 3.83 4.53 -8.42
C ARG A 16 4.22 4.13 -7.01
N ILE A 17 5.46 3.70 -6.84
CA ILE A 17 6.04 3.42 -5.54
C ILE A 17 7.28 4.29 -5.41
N GLY A 18 7.29 5.17 -4.41
CA GLY A 18 8.41 6.05 -4.12
C GLY A 18 9.39 5.48 -3.12
N GLY A 19 10.39 6.27 -2.76
CA GLY A 19 11.37 5.90 -1.75
C GLY A 19 12.64 5.29 -2.31
N LYS A 20 13.47 4.80 -1.41
CA LYS A 20 14.75 4.19 -1.77
C LYS A 20 14.55 2.83 -2.45
N PRO A 21 15.50 2.37 -3.28
CA PRO A 21 15.37 1.07 -3.93
C PRO A 21 15.11 -0.09 -2.96
N GLU A 22 15.70 -0.04 -1.77
CA GLU A 22 15.48 -1.05 -0.73
C GLU A 22 14.04 -1.10 -0.28
N VAL A 23 13.43 0.07 -0.11
CA VAL A 23 12.02 0.19 0.29
C VAL A 23 11.12 -0.31 -0.83
N LYS A 24 11.40 0.07 -2.06
CA LYS A 24 10.64 -0.40 -3.22
C LYS A 24 10.66 -1.92 -3.32
N LYS A 25 11.82 -2.52 -3.14
CA LYS A 25 11.98 -3.96 -3.21
C LYS A 25 11.20 -4.65 -2.09
N HIS A 26 11.25 -4.10 -0.89
CA HIS A 26 10.51 -4.63 0.24
C HIS A 26 9.00 -4.61 -0.04
N LEU A 27 8.51 -3.50 -0.56
CA LEU A 27 7.09 -3.37 -0.90
C LEU A 27 6.70 -4.33 -2.02
N GLU A 28 7.54 -4.49 -3.03
CA GLU A 28 7.30 -5.46 -4.11
C GLU A 28 7.20 -6.88 -3.57
N ASN A 29 8.06 -7.24 -2.62
CA ASN A 29 8.03 -8.56 -1.99
C ASN A 29 6.73 -8.80 -1.22
N LEU A 30 6.11 -7.74 -0.72
CA LEU A 30 4.81 -7.82 -0.06
C LEU A 30 3.65 -7.88 -1.05
N GLY A 31 3.91 -7.64 -2.33
CA GLY A 31 2.89 -7.66 -3.37
C GLY A 31 2.50 -6.28 -3.91
N PHE A 32 3.13 -5.22 -3.44
CA PHE A 32 2.85 -3.86 -3.92
C PHE A 32 3.63 -3.58 -5.19
N VAL A 33 3.03 -3.89 -6.33
CA VAL A 33 3.66 -3.62 -7.62
C VAL A 33 2.78 -2.68 -8.44
N ILE A 34 3.41 -1.90 -9.32
CA ILE A 34 2.70 -0.95 -10.18
C ILE A 34 1.72 -1.71 -11.06
N GLY A 35 0.48 -1.23 -11.13
CA GLY A 35 -0.58 -1.87 -11.88
C GLY A 35 -1.42 -2.87 -11.09
N SER A 36 -1.00 -3.23 -9.89
CA SER A 36 -1.76 -4.13 -9.02
C SER A 36 -2.85 -3.37 -8.29
N ASN A 37 -3.92 -4.10 -7.96
CA ASN A 37 -5.00 -3.54 -7.16
C ASN A 37 -4.68 -3.63 -5.68
N VAL A 38 -5.05 -2.58 -4.94
CA VAL A 38 -4.90 -2.54 -3.49
C VAL A 38 -6.15 -1.93 -2.88
N SER A 39 -6.61 -2.47 -1.76
CA SER A 39 -7.73 -1.90 -1.03
C SER A 39 -7.37 -1.78 0.44
N VAL A 40 -7.83 -0.69 1.06
CA VAL A 40 -7.62 -0.47 2.49
C VAL A 40 -8.75 -1.15 3.25
N ILE A 41 -8.40 -2.04 4.15
CA ILE A 41 -9.37 -2.78 4.97
C ILE A 41 -9.64 -2.04 6.26
N ASN A 42 -8.60 -1.60 6.94
CA ASN A 42 -8.72 -0.93 8.23
C ASN A 42 -7.44 -0.17 8.56
N THR A 43 -7.52 0.69 9.57
CA THR A 43 -6.37 1.40 10.11
C THR A 43 -6.33 1.16 11.61
N ILE A 44 -5.24 0.63 12.13
CA ILE A 44 -5.10 0.30 13.54
C ILE A 44 -3.78 0.87 14.05
N GLY A 45 -3.86 1.80 15.02
CA GLY A 45 -2.70 2.28 15.75
C GLY A 45 -1.56 2.83 14.88
N GLY A 46 -1.87 3.52 13.79
CA GLY A 46 -0.86 4.05 12.90
C GLY A 46 -0.40 3.08 11.81
N ASN A 47 -0.90 1.85 11.82
CA ASN A 47 -0.69 0.89 10.76
C ASN A 47 -1.92 0.82 9.86
N ILE A 48 -1.70 0.54 8.60
CA ILE A 48 -2.78 0.40 7.62
C ILE A 48 -2.82 -1.06 7.18
N ILE A 49 -3.99 -1.68 7.33
CA ILE A 49 -4.19 -3.05 6.87
C ILE A 49 -4.81 -2.98 5.49
N VAL A 50 -4.12 -3.57 4.53
CA VAL A 50 -4.55 -3.54 3.13
C VAL A 50 -4.64 -4.96 2.58
N LYS A 51 -5.46 -5.10 1.55
CA LYS A 51 -5.51 -6.33 0.77
C LYS A 51 -4.84 -6.08 -0.57
N VAL A 52 -3.83 -6.87 -0.87
CA VAL A 52 -3.10 -6.82 -2.13
C VAL A 52 -2.80 -8.25 -2.59
N LYS A 53 -3.09 -8.57 -3.85
CA LYS A 53 -2.90 -9.91 -4.43
C LYS A 53 -3.50 -11.03 -3.56
N GLU A 54 -4.71 -10.80 -3.08
CA GLU A 54 -5.46 -11.75 -2.25
C GLU A 54 -4.84 -12.05 -0.88
N ALA A 55 -3.84 -11.26 -0.48
CA ALA A 55 -3.23 -11.35 0.83
C ALA A 55 -3.51 -10.09 1.63
N ARG A 56 -3.60 -10.23 2.94
CA ARG A 56 -3.71 -9.09 3.85
C ARG A 56 -2.34 -8.74 4.38
N VAL A 57 -1.99 -7.48 4.29
CA VAL A 57 -0.68 -6.98 4.73
C VAL A 57 -0.89 -5.75 5.58
N ALA A 58 -0.20 -5.69 6.71
CA ALA A 58 -0.17 -4.50 7.55
C ALA A 58 1.13 -3.74 7.27
N ILE A 59 1.00 -2.45 6.97
CA ILE A 59 2.16 -1.59 6.73
C ILE A 59 2.02 -0.33 7.56
N CYS A 60 3.16 0.27 7.94
CA CYS A 60 3.14 1.53 8.67
C CYS A 60 2.82 2.69 7.72
N GLN A 61 2.41 3.82 8.31
CA GLN A 61 2.06 5.00 7.52
C GLN A 61 3.22 5.51 6.67
N GLU A 62 4.45 5.43 7.17
CA GLU A 62 5.61 5.86 6.41
C GLU A 62 5.75 5.08 5.10
N MET A 63 5.52 3.78 5.15
CA MET A 63 5.56 2.94 3.96
C MET A 63 4.38 3.24 3.04
N ALA A 64 3.20 3.41 3.61
CA ALA A 64 2.00 3.71 2.83
C ALA A 64 2.10 5.05 2.10
N GLN A 65 2.77 6.03 2.68
CA GLN A 65 2.98 7.33 2.03
C GLN A 65 3.78 7.22 0.74
N LYS A 66 4.54 6.17 0.57
CA LYS A 66 5.37 5.96 -0.60
C LYS A 66 4.64 5.27 -1.74
N ILE A 67 3.46 4.74 -1.47
CA ILE A 67 2.63 4.08 -2.48
C ILE A 67 1.63 5.09 -3.02
N MET A 68 1.73 5.37 -4.32
CA MET A 68 0.81 6.29 -5.01
C MET A 68 -0.27 5.51 -5.73
N ILE A 69 -1.48 5.96 -5.55
CA ILE A 69 -2.66 5.35 -6.15
C ILE A 69 -3.45 6.35 -6.97
#